data_fe2c525f0a506481c0331b2c9c0dea0d
#
_entry.id   fe2c525f0a506481c0331b2c9c0dea0d
#
_cell.length_a   1.000
_cell.length_b   1.000
_cell.length_c   1.000
_cell.angle_alpha   90.00
_cell.angle_beta   90.00
_cell.angle_gamma   90.00
#
_symmetry.space_group_name_H-M   'P 1'
#
loop_
_entity.id
_entity.type
_entity.pdbx_description
1 polymer ?
#
loop_
_entity_poly.entity_id
_entity_poly.type
_entity_poly.pdbx_seq_one_letter_code
_entity_poly.pdbx_strand_id
1 'polypeptide(L)'
;MKRTVYSVILLLCMMSISFTGAAKGKSSNQSSDQQKPLSYFKAYKGNSHAHTIFTWTHGAHRDKSVEKLSEPTPFHPDFHVPEGMDWKDYKTISLDAKAYKNLQALPDNHYELAIRNGYDFYVVTEHSHEPVLQPVSAENAIWKYMQKTAKKYTKNGKFIAMVGFEFSRNTDANGGEGHINVINSADYVSADYGQRGPAPAWPEANWTIPQFYKWTKTAKPYANKGSIAIGFNHPKNDQYNDWDHLDEEVVKQISTFEIHTNFKTPRWEAYVRALNKGWKVSPIGVYDNHSINVIANKDKFPPTQVIAPKLTREEITRAMKERRTYATWIRDVEIKYAVNGNIMGSTIQKSDAYQFEIVLNSNPANPADCAKRIQILKNHPQGKDDMVVVEEINFDDNKSAISWKPVIKDKDAKFF
;
A
#
# COMPACT_ATOMS: atom_id res chain seq x y z
N MET A 1 -12.37 -4.38 -31.55
CA MET A 1 -13.18 -4.19 -30.33
C MET A 1 -12.93 -2.78 -29.82
N LYS A 2 -13.92 -1.91 -29.89
CA LYS A 2 -13.81 -0.53 -29.36
C LYS A 2 -13.75 -0.60 -27.84
N ARG A 3 -12.60 -0.28 -27.23
CA ARG A 3 -12.52 -0.07 -25.78
C ARG A 3 -13.33 1.18 -25.47
N THR A 4 -14.44 1.01 -24.81
CA THR A 4 -15.17 2.12 -24.19
C THR A 4 -14.30 2.60 -23.04
N VAL A 5 -13.60 3.71 -23.25
CA VAL A 5 -12.74 4.34 -22.26
C VAL A 5 -13.65 5.07 -21.28
N TYR A 6 -13.96 4.43 -20.16
CA TYR A 6 -14.55 5.12 -19.02
C TYR A 6 -13.42 5.89 -18.30
N SER A 7 -13.21 7.13 -18.68
CA SER A 7 -12.36 8.06 -17.93
C SER A 7 -13.09 8.52 -16.67
N VAL A 8 -13.42 7.58 -15.79
CA VAL A 8 -13.81 7.90 -14.42
C VAL A 8 -12.52 7.92 -13.62
N ILE A 9 -12.00 9.11 -13.34
CA ILE A 9 -10.95 9.25 -12.35
C ILE A 9 -11.62 9.06 -11.01
N LEU A 10 -11.66 7.81 -10.54
CA LEU A 10 -12.10 7.48 -9.19
C LEU A 10 -10.95 7.80 -8.25
N LEU A 11 -10.99 9.00 -7.72
CA LEU A 11 -10.00 9.47 -6.76
C LEU A 11 -10.56 9.33 -5.36
N LEU A 12 -10.01 8.40 -4.66
CA LEU A 12 -10.28 8.12 -3.27
C LEU A 12 -9.17 8.70 -2.41
N CYS A 13 -9.52 9.73 -1.70
CA CYS A 13 -8.68 10.30 -0.66
C CYS A 13 -9.54 10.46 0.59
N MET A 14 -8.98 10.23 1.75
CA MET A 14 -9.76 10.24 2.97
C MET A 14 -9.39 11.41 3.88
N MET A 15 -10.42 12.04 4.45
CA MET A 15 -10.29 12.94 5.56
C MET A 15 -11.26 12.52 6.67
N SER A 16 -10.73 12.21 7.86
CA SER A 16 -11.54 11.83 9.01
C SER A 16 -11.97 13.04 9.81
N ILE A 17 -13.22 13.04 10.30
CA ILE A 17 -13.76 14.09 11.15
C ILE A 17 -13.87 13.55 12.58
N SER A 18 -13.25 14.23 13.55
CA SER A 18 -13.31 13.84 14.96
C SER A 18 -14.37 14.62 15.73
N PHE A 19 -15.16 13.88 16.51
CA PHE A 19 -16.07 14.44 17.49
C PHE A 19 -15.31 14.59 18.83
N THR A 20 -14.58 15.66 19.04
CA THR A 20 -14.09 16.01 20.36
C THR A 20 -14.93 17.17 20.89
N GLY A 21 -15.69 16.91 21.96
CA GLY A 21 -16.22 17.97 22.80
C GLY A 21 -15.06 18.88 23.26
N ALA A 22 -15.35 20.16 23.47
CA ALA A 22 -14.40 21.23 23.73
C ALA A 22 -13.54 20.95 24.99
N ALA A 23 -12.54 20.11 24.88
CA ALA A 23 -11.43 20.05 25.80
C ALA A 23 -10.25 20.77 25.12
N LYS A 24 -9.86 21.92 25.68
CA LYS A 24 -8.62 22.64 25.33
C LYS A 24 -7.39 21.82 25.73
N GLY A 25 -7.20 20.65 25.14
CA GLY A 25 -6.00 19.85 25.21
C GLY A 25 -5.28 19.95 23.86
N LYS A 26 -4.09 20.48 23.83
CA LYS A 26 -3.20 20.40 22.66
C LYS A 26 -3.08 18.93 22.28
N SER A 27 -3.69 18.51 21.16
CA SER A 27 -3.45 17.22 20.54
C SER A 27 -1.97 17.19 20.11
N SER A 28 -1.15 16.47 20.84
CA SER A 28 0.32 16.45 20.73
C SER A 28 0.85 15.61 19.56
N ASN A 29 0.04 15.26 18.56
CA ASN A 29 0.45 14.39 17.42
C ASN A 29 0.02 14.91 16.04
N GLN A 30 -0.22 16.20 15.87
CA GLN A 30 -0.40 16.75 14.52
C GLN A 30 0.98 17.02 13.90
N SER A 31 1.22 16.45 12.72
CA SER A 31 2.41 16.72 11.92
C SER A 31 2.55 18.23 11.66
N SER A 32 3.77 18.76 11.74
CA SER A 32 4.07 20.16 11.42
C SER A 32 3.69 20.57 10.00
N ASP A 33 3.43 19.60 9.13
CA ASP A 33 3.10 19.81 7.71
C ASP A 33 1.59 19.87 7.44
N GLN A 34 0.73 19.57 8.42
CA GLN A 34 -0.70 19.41 8.18
C GLN A 34 -1.36 20.64 7.54
N GLN A 35 -0.90 21.84 7.86
CA GLN A 35 -1.41 23.12 7.34
C GLN A 35 -0.49 23.77 6.31
N LYS A 36 0.46 23.02 5.74
CA LYS A 36 1.28 23.52 4.64
C LYS A 36 0.45 23.64 3.36
N PRO A 37 0.73 24.63 2.49
CA PRO A 37 0.01 24.76 1.23
C PRO A 37 0.22 23.54 0.33
N LEU A 38 -0.75 23.24 -0.55
CA LEU A 38 -0.68 22.10 -1.47
C LEU A 38 0.58 22.11 -2.35
N SER A 39 1.13 23.28 -2.67
CA SER A 39 2.37 23.44 -3.43
C SER A 39 3.62 22.93 -2.71
N TYR A 40 3.58 22.78 -1.38
CA TYR A 40 4.66 22.20 -0.58
C TYR A 40 4.88 20.72 -0.87
N PHE A 41 3.85 20.03 -1.36
CA PHE A 41 3.83 18.60 -1.57
C PHE A 41 3.94 18.23 -3.05
N LYS A 42 4.51 17.05 -3.31
CA LYS A 42 4.55 16.39 -4.62
C LYS A 42 3.95 15.00 -4.53
N ALA A 43 3.41 14.50 -5.62
CA ALA A 43 2.99 13.11 -5.74
C ALA A 43 4.19 12.25 -6.16
N TYR A 44 4.40 11.15 -5.45
CA TYR A 44 5.42 10.16 -5.76
C TYR A 44 4.74 8.82 -6.03
N LYS A 45 5.08 8.21 -7.15
CA LYS A 45 4.41 7.02 -7.70
C LYS A 45 5.19 5.74 -7.42
N GLY A 46 4.50 4.70 -6.95
CA GLY A 46 5.14 3.44 -6.63
C GLY A 46 4.19 2.27 -6.44
N ASN A 47 4.77 1.18 -5.96
CA ASN A 47 4.05 -0.02 -5.54
C ASN A 47 4.49 -0.42 -4.13
N SER A 48 3.53 -0.73 -3.28
CA SER A 48 3.75 -1.03 -1.87
C SER A 48 3.53 -2.49 -1.49
N HIS A 49 3.24 -3.37 -2.47
CA HIS A 49 3.02 -4.79 -2.24
C HIS A 49 3.55 -5.61 -3.42
N ALA A 50 4.60 -6.38 -3.15
CA ALA A 50 5.25 -7.25 -4.13
C ALA A 50 6.02 -8.38 -3.43
N HIS A 51 6.04 -9.54 -4.03
CA HIS A 51 6.74 -10.72 -3.57
C HIS A 51 7.92 -11.05 -4.49
N THR A 52 9.00 -11.48 -3.89
CA THR A 52 10.21 -11.90 -4.61
C THR A 52 10.35 -13.42 -4.61
N ILE A 53 11.51 -13.92 -4.98
CA ILE A 53 11.81 -15.36 -4.94
C ILE A 53 11.71 -15.94 -3.51
N PHE A 54 11.74 -15.10 -2.49
CA PHE A 54 11.65 -15.53 -1.08
C PHE A 54 10.23 -15.84 -0.64
N THR A 55 9.21 -15.46 -1.40
CA THR A 55 7.85 -15.96 -1.22
C THR A 55 7.67 -17.27 -1.98
N TRP A 56 7.88 -18.35 -1.26
CA TRP A 56 8.01 -19.68 -1.79
C TRP A 56 6.68 -20.39 -2.07
N THR A 57 5.65 -20.01 -1.36
CA THR A 57 4.32 -20.62 -1.48
C THR A 57 3.59 -20.30 -2.77
N HIS A 58 4.14 -19.40 -3.60
CA HIS A 58 3.56 -18.97 -4.86
C HIS A 58 4.61 -18.95 -5.99
N GLY A 59 4.14 -18.78 -7.24
CA GLY A 59 5.02 -18.66 -8.40
C GLY A 59 5.60 -19.97 -8.92
N ALA A 60 6.80 -19.91 -9.48
CA ALA A 60 7.46 -21.03 -10.15
C ALA A 60 7.69 -22.24 -9.23
N HIS A 61 7.85 -22.03 -7.94
CA HIS A 61 8.02 -23.10 -6.95
C HIS A 61 6.73 -23.88 -6.67
N ARG A 62 5.58 -23.27 -6.91
CA ARG A 62 4.28 -23.91 -6.76
C ARG A 62 3.79 -24.56 -8.03
N ASP A 63 4.19 -24.02 -9.17
CA ASP A 63 3.89 -24.59 -10.47
C ASP A 63 4.87 -25.76 -10.68
N LYS A 64 4.35 -26.99 -10.67
CA LYS A 64 5.11 -28.23 -10.82
C LYS A 64 5.94 -28.32 -12.11
N SER A 65 5.92 -27.29 -12.95
CA SER A 65 6.80 -27.13 -14.12
C SER A 65 8.28 -26.97 -13.75
N VAL A 66 8.59 -26.70 -12.44
CA VAL A 66 9.95 -26.77 -11.89
C VAL A 66 9.97 -27.93 -10.91
N GLU A 67 10.18 -29.13 -11.42
CA GLU A 67 10.02 -30.39 -10.67
C GLU A 67 11.03 -30.60 -9.55
N LYS A 68 12.15 -29.91 -9.51
CA LYS A 68 13.16 -30.03 -8.44
C LYS A 68 13.91 -28.71 -8.25
N LEU A 69 13.93 -28.28 -7.02
CA LEU A 69 14.87 -27.31 -6.52
C LEU A 69 16.14 -28.07 -6.14
N SER A 70 17.27 -27.79 -6.81
CA SER A 70 18.40 -28.73 -6.78
C SER A 70 19.38 -28.53 -5.64
N GLU A 71 19.50 -27.32 -5.09
CA GLU A 71 20.44 -27.09 -3.99
C GLU A 71 20.01 -25.99 -3.03
N PRO A 72 20.24 -26.13 -1.71
CA PRO A 72 19.98 -25.08 -0.74
C PRO A 72 20.89 -23.88 -0.99
N THR A 73 20.33 -22.68 -0.91
CA THR A 73 21.13 -21.47 -0.98
C THR A 73 21.95 -21.27 0.30
N PRO A 74 23.03 -20.49 0.27
CA PRO A 74 23.80 -20.20 1.49
C PRO A 74 23.04 -19.34 2.51
N PHE A 75 21.82 -18.89 2.20
CA PHE A 75 21.00 -18.09 3.09
C PHE A 75 20.13 -18.91 4.03
N HIS A 76 19.61 -20.04 3.54
CA HIS A 76 18.80 -20.96 4.35
C HIS A 76 18.91 -22.38 3.79
N PRO A 77 19.13 -23.42 4.64
CA PRO A 77 19.37 -24.79 4.19
C PRO A 77 18.19 -25.41 3.43
N ASP A 78 16.97 -24.96 3.69
CA ASP A 78 15.75 -25.46 3.03
C ASP A 78 15.33 -24.60 1.83
N PHE A 79 16.04 -23.51 1.55
CA PHE A 79 15.78 -22.70 0.36
C PHE A 79 16.55 -23.28 -0.82
N HIS A 80 15.84 -23.62 -1.87
CA HIS A 80 16.39 -24.22 -3.06
C HIS A 80 16.21 -23.31 -4.27
N VAL A 81 17.17 -23.27 -5.16
CA VAL A 81 17.04 -22.66 -6.48
C VAL A 81 16.57 -23.71 -7.50
N PRO A 82 15.93 -23.31 -8.62
CA PRO A 82 15.58 -24.22 -9.69
C PRO A 82 16.81 -25.01 -10.18
N GLU A 83 16.60 -26.27 -10.58
CA GLU A 83 17.67 -27.12 -11.11
C GLU A 83 18.37 -26.46 -12.28
N GLY A 84 19.71 -26.44 -12.27
CA GLY A 84 20.52 -25.81 -13.30
C GLY A 84 20.69 -24.31 -13.20
N MET A 85 20.19 -23.70 -12.12
CA MET A 85 20.31 -22.26 -11.88
C MET A 85 20.91 -21.99 -10.50
N ASP A 86 22.01 -21.22 -10.44
CA ASP A 86 22.53 -20.70 -9.15
C ASP A 86 21.70 -19.48 -8.72
N TRP A 87 21.43 -19.32 -7.42
CA TRP A 87 20.76 -18.11 -6.90
C TRP A 87 21.47 -16.80 -7.30
N LYS A 88 22.78 -16.87 -7.56
CA LYS A 88 23.56 -15.74 -8.08
C LYS A 88 23.19 -15.38 -9.51
N ASP A 89 22.71 -16.34 -10.28
CA ASP A 89 22.30 -16.14 -11.68
C ASP A 89 21.02 -15.32 -11.76
N TYR A 90 20.18 -15.31 -10.71
CA TYR A 90 19.04 -14.41 -10.61
C TYR A 90 19.43 -12.92 -10.72
N LYS A 91 20.65 -12.55 -10.35
CA LYS A 91 21.16 -11.19 -10.50
C LYS A 91 21.47 -10.84 -11.96
N THR A 92 21.75 -11.83 -12.77
CA THR A 92 22.12 -11.67 -14.18
C THR A 92 20.99 -12.01 -15.14
N ILE A 93 19.82 -12.39 -14.64
CA ILE A 93 18.63 -12.65 -15.45
C ILE A 93 18.35 -11.44 -16.35
N SER A 94 18.22 -11.68 -17.64
CA SER A 94 17.76 -10.69 -18.59
C SER A 94 16.38 -10.18 -18.16
N LEU A 95 16.22 -8.86 -18.05
CA LEU A 95 14.95 -8.23 -17.68
C LEU A 95 13.95 -8.19 -18.85
N ASP A 96 14.03 -9.14 -19.78
CA ASP A 96 13.03 -9.32 -20.84
C ASP A 96 11.80 -10.04 -20.25
N ALA A 97 10.72 -9.28 -20.08
CA ALA A 97 9.46 -9.75 -19.51
C ALA A 97 8.84 -10.96 -20.22
N LYS A 98 9.14 -11.17 -21.50
CA LYS A 98 8.57 -12.29 -22.28
C LYS A 98 9.19 -13.64 -21.95
N ALA A 99 10.46 -13.64 -21.53
CA ALA A 99 11.20 -14.87 -21.22
C ALA A 99 10.79 -15.48 -19.87
N TYR A 100 10.19 -14.68 -18.96
CA TYR A 100 10.02 -15.07 -17.56
C TYR A 100 8.60 -14.86 -17.02
N LYS A 101 7.61 -15.33 -17.76
CA LYS A 101 6.19 -15.08 -17.46
C LYS A 101 5.77 -15.40 -16.03
N ASN A 102 6.39 -16.37 -15.39
CA ASN A 102 6.07 -16.79 -14.01
C ASN A 102 7.29 -16.79 -13.09
N LEU A 103 8.41 -16.20 -13.53
CA LEU A 103 9.63 -16.22 -12.74
C LEU A 103 9.54 -15.19 -11.61
N GLN A 104 9.75 -15.66 -10.39
CA GLN A 104 10.09 -14.82 -9.25
C GLN A 104 11.55 -14.40 -9.39
N ALA A 105 11.88 -13.23 -8.87
CA ALA A 105 13.23 -12.70 -8.96
C ALA A 105 13.66 -12.10 -7.62
N LEU A 106 14.96 -11.83 -7.49
CA LEU A 106 15.53 -11.18 -6.31
C LEU A 106 15.02 -9.73 -6.16
N PRO A 107 15.05 -9.16 -4.95
CA PRO A 107 14.76 -7.74 -4.73
C PRO A 107 15.55 -6.80 -5.63
N ASP A 108 16.81 -7.13 -5.95
CA ASP A 108 17.66 -6.38 -6.90
C ASP A 108 16.95 -6.18 -8.25
N ASN A 109 16.41 -7.25 -8.81
CA ASN A 109 15.72 -7.21 -10.12
C ASN A 109 14.42 -6.39 -10.05
N HIS A 110 13.67 -6.51 -8.95
CA HIS A 110 12.47 -5.70 -8.74
C HIS A 110 12.80 -4.21 -8.72
N TYR A 111 13.82 -3.81 -7.96
CA TYR A 111 14.21 -2.39 -7.87
C TYR A 111 14.78 -1.87 -9.20
N GLU A 112 15.60 -2.64 -9.92
CA GLU A 112 16.11 -2.25 -11.22
C GLU A 112 15.00 -2.01 -12.26
N LEU A 113 14.02 -2.93 -12.31
CA LEU A 113 12.87 -2.77 -13.20
C LEU A 113 11.99 -1.60 -12.81
N ALA A 114 11.73 -1.40 -11.51
CA ALA A 114 10.97 -0.27 -11.02
C ALA A 114 11.63 1.07 -11.41
N ILE A 115 12.95 1.20 -11.21
CA ILE A 115 13.72 2.38 -11.64
C ILE A 115 13.60 2.60 -13.14
N ARG A 116 13.80 1.54 -13.94
CA ARG A 116 13.72 1.60 -15.41
C ARG A 116 12.34 2.03 -15.90
N ASN A 117 11.28 1.64 -15.19
CA ASN A 117 9.90 1.95 -15.53
C ASN A 117 9.37 3.22 -14.86
N GLY A 118 10.26 4.03 -14.25
CA GLY A 118 9.93 5.37 -13.75
C GLY A 118 9.10 5.37 -12.46
N TYR A 119 9.32 4.37 -11.60
CA TYR A 119 8.80 4.39 -10.24
C TYR A 119 9.67 5.30 -9.38
N ASP A 120 9.05 6.04 -8.47
CA ASP A 120 9.74 6.83 -7.45
C ASP A 120 10.08 5.97 -6.21
N PHE A 121 9.24 4.98 -5.90
CA PHE A 121 9.50 4.03 -4.82
C PHE A 121 8.96 2.63 -5.16
N TYR A 122 9.55 1.63 -4.51
CA TYR A 122 9.08 0.24 -4.61
C TYR A 122 9.35 -0.50 -3.31
N VAL A 123 8.36 -1.30 -2.88
CA VAL A 123 8.44 -2.10 -1.65
C VAL A 123 8.32 -3.58 -2.00
N VAL A 124 9.20 -4.40 -1.44
CA VAL A 124 9.04 -5.86 -1.40
C VAL A 124 8.51 -6.27 -0.03
N THR A 125 7.53 -7.17 0.00
CA THR A 125 6.76 -7.53 1.19
C THR A 125 6.50 -9.04 1.20
N GLU A 126 7.53 -9.81 1.52
CA GLU A 126 7.42 -11.26 1.55
C GLU A 126 6.40 -11.72 2.58
N HIS A 127 5.74 -12.84 2.31
CA HIS A 127 4.94 -13.51 3.35
C HIS A 127 5.82 -13.89 4.53
N SER A 128 5.51 -13.39 5.70
CA SER A 128 6.37 -13.56 6.89
C SER A 128 6.42 -14.98 7.42
N HIS A 129 5.51 -15.86 6.99
CA HIS A 129 5.50 -17.27 7.33
C HIS A 129 6.39 -18.15 6.45
N GLU A 130 7.00 -17.57 5.41
CA GLU A 130 7.86 -18.35 4.52
C GLU A 130 9.03 -19.01 5.24
N PRO A 131 9.40 -20.25 4.89
CA PRO A 131 10.47 -21.00 5.57
C PRO A 131 11.80 -20.23 5.62
N VAL A 132 12.14 -19.48 4.59
CA VAL A 132 13.37 -18.69 4.52
C VAL A 132 13.42 -17.53 5.53
N LEU A 133 12.27 -17.14 6.06
CA LEU A 133 12.14 -16.12 7.10
C LEU A 133 11.96 -16.72 8.51
N GLN A 134 12.11 -18.04 8.64
CA GLN A 134 12.03 -18.73 9.94
C GLN A 134 13.43 -19.18 10.41
N PRO A 135 13.67 -19.20 11.73
CA PRO A 135 12.83 -18.59 12.76
C PRO A 135 12.78 -17.06 12.62
N VAL A 136 11.68 -16.45 13.10
CA VAL A 136 11.51 -15.00 13.08
C VAL A 136 12.64 -14.32 13.89
N SER A 137 13.40 -13.46 13.22
CA SER A 137 14.49 -12.72 13.83
C SER A 137 14.92 -11.54 12.97
N ALA A 138 15.20 -10.40 13.57
CA ALA A 138 15.87 -9.28 12.89
C ALA A 138 17.27 -9.68 12.34
N GLU A 139 17.86 -10.76 12.88
CA GLU A 139 19.15 -11.31 12.44
C GLU A 139 19.02 -12.36 11.34
N ASN A 140 17.79 -12.71 10.91
CA ASN A 140 17.57 -13.64 9.80
C ASN A 140 18.34 -13.18 8.54
N ALA A 141 19.06 -14.10 7.91
CA ALA A 141 19.97 -13.77 6.81
C ALA A 141 19.24 -13.20 5.59
N ILE A 142 18.05 -13.71 5.27
CA ILE A 142 17.23 -13.21 4.14
C ILE A 142 16.66 -11.82 4.48
N TRP A 143 16.15 -11.63 5.70
CA TRP A 143 15.69 -10.31 6.14
C TRP A 143 16.78 -9.24 6.04
N LYS A 144 17.97 -9.55 6.54
CA LYS A 144 19.14 -8.65 6.44
C LYS A 144 19.58 -8.43 4.98
N TYR A 145 19.53 -9.47 4.16
CA TYR A 145 19.84 -9.32 2.73
C TYR A 145 18.88 -8.36 2.05
N MET A 146 17.55 -8.52 2.24
CA MET A 146 16.56 -7.61 1.67
C MET A 146 16.77 -6.16 2.12
N GLN A 147 17.01 -5.95 3.43
CA GLN A 147 17.29 -4.60 3.98
C GLN A 147 18.56 -3.98 3.38
N LYS A 148 19.63 -4.76 3.25
CA LYS A 148 20.89 -4.32 2.63
C LYS A 148 20.68 -3.97 1.16
N THR A 149 19.93 -4.77 0.43
CA THR A 149 19.59 -4.52 -0.98
C THR A 149 18.77 -3.25 -1.11
N ALA A 150 17.72 -3.06 -0.33
CA ALA A 150 16.95 -1.82 -0.37
C ALA A 150 17.80 -0.58 -0.07
N LYS A 151 18.71 -0.67 0.90
CA LYS A 151 19.67 0.41 1.18
C LYS A 151 20.57 0.72 -0.03
N LYS A 152 21.05 -0.31 -0.74
CA LYS A 152 21.89 -0.17 -1.95
C LYS A 152 21.19 0.60 -3.06
N TYR A 153 19.90 0.31 -3.30
CA TYR A 153 19.13 0.93 -4.38
C TYR A 153 18.50 2.27 -4.02
N THR A 154 18.38 2.60 -2.73
CA THR A 154 17.83 3.89 -2.30
C THR A 154 18.77 5.04 -2.61
N LYS A 155 18.25 6.03 -3.37
CA LYS A 155 18.90 7.29 -3.68
C LYS A 155 17.91 8.44 -3.49
N ASN A 156 18.03 9.17 -2.38
CA ASN A 156 17.15 10.29 -2.07
C ASN A 156 16.99 11.24 -3.27
N GLY A 157 15.77 11.66 -3.53
CA GLY A 157 15.42 12.51 -4.67
C GLY A 157 15.36 11.78 -6.03
N LYS A 158 15.66 10.46 -6.09
CA LYS A 158 15.65 9.68 -7.33
C LYS A 158 14.80 8.43 -7.24
N PHE A 159 15.04 7.57 -6.23
CA PHE A 159 14.31 6.32 -6.04
C PHE A 159 14.45 5.83 -4.60
N ILE A 160 13.36 5.34 -4.01
CA ILE A 160 13.34 4.78 -2.66
C ILE A 160 12.95 3.30 -2.72
N ALA A 161 13.91 2.44 -2.45
CA ALA A 161 13.70 1.02 -2.24
C ALA A 161 13.38 0.75 -0.76
N MET A 162 12.37 -0.05 -0.50
CA MET A 162 11.94 -0.38 0.86
C MET A 162 11.66 -1.87 1.00
N VAL A 163 11.76 -2.35 2.23
CA VAL A 163 11.37 -3.70 2.63
C VAL A 163 10.22 -3.59 3.61
N GLY A 164 9.31 -4.51 3.47
CA GLY A 164 8.25 -4.81 4.40
C GLY A 164 8.05 -6.32 4.51
N PHE A 165 6.99 -6.71 5.15
CA PHE A 165 6.51 -8.08 5.16
C PHE A 165 4.99 -8.10 5.11
N GLU A 166 4.45 -9.18 4.57
CA GLU A 166 3.03 -9.47 4.62
C GLU A 166 2.75 -10.47 5.74
N PHE A 167 2.03 -10.00 6.75
CA PHE A 167 1.45 -10.84 7.79
C PHE A 167 0.19 -11.51 7.23
N SER A 168 0.26 -12.79 6.90
CA SER A 168 -0.80 -13.52 6.18
C SER A 168 -1.46 -14.52 7.10
N ARG A 169 -2.57 -14.11 7.73
CA ARG A 169 -3.34 -15.00 8.60
C ARG A 169 -4.34 -15.82 7.80
N ASN A 170 -3.96 -17.04 7.45
CA ASN A 170 -4.73 -17.97 6.63
C ASN A 170 -5.30 -19.11 7.48
N THR A 171 -6.41 -18.88 8.18
CA THR A 171 -7.04 -19.90 9.02
C THR A 171 -8.10 -20.72 8.29
N ASP A 172 -8.52 -20.29 7.09
CA ASP A 172 -9.53 -20.99 6.28
C ASP A 172 -9.22 -20.96 4.78
N ALA A 173 -10.05 -21.71 3.99
CA ALA A 173 -9.92 -21.80 2.53
C ALA A 173 -10.24 -20.49 1.79
N ASN A 174 -10.81 -19.49 2.44
CA ASN A 174 -11.34 -18.26 1.82
C ASN A 174 -10.40 -17.05 1.95
N GLY A 175 -9.12 -17.26 2.31
CA GLY A 175 -8.14 -16.19 2.47
C GLY A 175 -8.05 -15.69 3.91
N GLY A 176 -8.54 -16.49 4.86
CA GLY A 176 -8.29 -16.35 6.27
C GLY A 176 -8.89 -15.12 6.94
N GLU A 177 -8.35 -14.79 8.10
CA GLU A 177 -8.75 -13.64 8.88
C GLU A 177 -8.33 -12.30 8.25
N GLY A 178 -7.40 -12.33 7.30
CA GLY A 178 -6.91 -11.17 6.56
C GLY A 178 -5.40 -11.08 6.50
N HIS A 179 -4.91 -10.33 5.52
CA HIS A 179 -3.49 -10.07 5.31
C HIS A 179 -3.18 -8.60 5.59
N ILE A 180 -2.01 -8.32 6.12
CA ILE A 180 -1.60 -6.97 6.52
C ILE A 180 -0.14 -6.74 6.13
N ASN A 181 0.12 -5.71 5.35
CA ASN A 181 1.48 -5.28 5.05
C ASN A 181 2.04 -4.37 6.14
N VAL A 182 3.30 -4.59 6.46
CA VAL A 182 4.11 -3.72 7.31
C VAL A 182 5.33 -3.27 6.53
N ILE A 183 5.49 -1.98 6.35
CA ILE A 183 6.54 -1.37 5.55
C ILE A 183 7.52 -0.61 6.46
N ASN A 184 8.83 -0.79 6.23
CA ASN A 184 9.90 -0.08 6.92
C ASN A 184 10.03 -0.42 8.42
N SER A 185 9.69 -1.66 8.83
CA SER A 185 9.96 -2.13 10.19
C SER A 185 11.40 -2.65 10.33
N ALA A 186 11.94 -2.56 11.55
CA ALA A 186 13.26 -3.12 11.88
C ALA A 186 13.24 -4.65 11.97
N ASP A 187 12.14 -5.19 12.41
CA ASP A 187 11.86 -6.61 12.61
C ASP A 187 10.51 -6.98 11.99
N TYR A 188 10.14 -8.23 12.09
CA TYR A 188 8.88 -8.76 11.59
C TYR A 188 8.31 -9.80 12.55
N VAL A 189 7.06 -10.17 12.34
CA VAL A 189 6.36 -11.24 13.04
C VAL A 189 5.65 -12.12 12.03
N SER A 190 5.37 -13.37 12.38
CA SER A 190 4.79 -14.33 11.48
C SER A 190 3.40 -14.77 11.92
N ALA A 191 2.52 -14.94 10.95
CA ALA A 191 1.24 -15.61 11.12
C ALA A 191 1.42 -17.12 10.98
N ASP A 192 0.39 -17.87 11.38
CA ASP A 192 0.32 -19.29 11.13
C ASP A 192 0.28 -19.60 9.64
N TYR A 193 1.04 -20.60 9.24
CA TYR A 193 1.07 -21.09 7.87
C TYR A 193 -0.20 -21.85 7.44
N GLY A 194 -1.11 -22.19 8.36
CA GLY A 194 -2.32 -23.00 8.23
C GLY A 194 -2.70 -23.48 6.84
N GLN A 195 -2.92 -24.74 6.64
CA GLN A 195 -3.53 -25.45 5.50
C GLN A 195 -2.72 -25.65 4.20
N ARG A 196 -1.57 -25.02 3.97
CA ARG A 196 -0.86 -25.17 2.68
C ARG A 196 0.47 -25.95 2.77
N GLY A 197 0.78 -26.48 3.93
CA GLY A 197 2.02 -27.25 4.15
C GLY A 197 1.99 -27.97 5.49
N PRO A 198 3.04 -28.72 5.84
CA PRO A 198 3.18 -29.27 7.17
C PRO A 198 3.12 -28.13 8.19
N ALA A 199 2.47 -28.39 9.32
CA ALA A 199 2.41 -27.43 10.43
C ALA A 199 3.82 -26.88 10.69
N PRO A 200 3.96 -25.56 10.87
CA PRO A 200 5.28 -24.98 11.08
C PRO A 200 5.95 -25.66 12.28
N ALA A 201 7.22 -25.97 12.12
CA ALA A 201 8.04 -26.46 13.21
C ALA A 201 8.26 -25.40 14.31
N TRP A 202 7.65 -24.21 14.15
CA TRP A 202 7.84 -23.02 14.99
C TRP A 202 6.50 -22.54 15.55
N PRO A 203 6.01 -23.08 16.69
CA PRO A 203 4.74 -22.68 17.29
C PRO A 203 4.67 -21.18 17.68
N GLU A 204 5.79 -20.56 17.97
CA GLU A 204 5.91 -19.12 18.24
C GLU A 204 5.61 -18.23 17.03
N ALA A 205 5.57 -18.81 15.83
CA ALA A 205 5.20 -18.09 14.61
C ALA A 205 3.69 -17.99 14.37
N ASN A 206 2.86 -18.61 15.24
CA ASN A 206 1.41 -18.65 15.07
C ASN A 206 0.70 -17.44 15.72
N TRP A 207 0.94 -16.25 15.22
CA TRP A 207 0.33 -15.03 15.74
C TRP A 207 -1.07 -14.81 15.18
N THR A 208 -2.00 -14.45 16.07
CA THR A 208 -3.34 -13.98 15.71
C THR A 208 -3.33 -12.48 15.35
N ILE A 209 -4.40 -11.99 14.71
CA ILE A 209 -4.55 -10.56 14.43
C ILE A 209 -4.48 -9.69 15.71
N PRO A 210 -5.14 -10.03 16.82
CA PRO A 210 -4.98 -9.28 18.07
C PRO A 210 -3.55 -9.23 18.61
N GLN A 211 -2.78 -10.32 18.50
CA GLN A 211 -1.37 -10.34 18.88
C GLN A 211 -0.53 -9.45 17.96
N PHE A 212 -0.79 -9.52 16.64
CA PHE A 212 -0.17 -8.63 15.67
C PHE A 212 -0.48 -7.15 15.99
N TYR A 213 -1.73 -6.80 16.27
CA TYR A 213 -2.11 -5.44 16.64
C TYR A 213 -1.39 -4.95 17.90
N LYS A 214 -1.21 -5.82 18.90
CA LYS A 214 -0.41 -5.50 20.09
C LYS A 214 1.04 -5.20 19.74
N TRP A 215 1.64 -5.98 18.85
CA TRP A 215 3.01 -5.77 18.38
C TRP A 215 3.17 -4.44 17.64
N THR A 216 2.19 -4.02 16.84
CA THR A 216 2.29 -2.74 16.08
C THR A 216 2.50 -1.52 16.97
N LYS A 217 2.10 -1.58 18.25
CA LYS A 217 2.28 -0.50 19.23
C LYS A 217 3.74 -0.32 19.68
N THR A 218 4.57 -1.34 19.50
CA THR A 218 5.98 -1.36 19.96
C THR A 218 6.99 -1.51 18.83
N ALA A 219 6.53 -1.82 17.63
CA ALA A 219 7.36 -1.97 16.45
C ALA A 219 8.19 -0.71 16.16
N LYS A 220 9.43 -0.89 15.74
CA LYS A 220 10.36 0.21 15.46
C LYS A 220 10.65 0.30 13.97
N PRO A 221 10.82 1.50 13.43
CA PRO A 221 11.20 1.65 12.03
C PRO A 221 12.66 1.21 11.81
N TYR A 222 12.91 0.69 10.60
CA TYR A 222 14.26 0.28 10.18
C TYR A 222 15.26 1.41 10.37
N ALA A 223 16.40 1.08 11.00
CA ALA A 223 17.47 2.02 11.33
C ALA A 223 16.99 3.26 12.13
N ASN A 224 15.88 3.16 12.85
CA ASN A 224 15.22 4.25 13.57
C ASN A 224 14.91 5.47 12.68
N LYS A 225 14.63 5.25 11.38
CA LYS A 225 14.37 6.31 10.41
C LYS A 225 12.99 6.20 9.80
N GLY A 226 12.29 7.33 9.73
CA GLY A 226 10.94 7.42 9.17
C GLY A 226 9.87 6.81 10.07
N SER A 227 8.78 6.40 9.47
CA SER A 227 7.64 5.75 10.13
C SER A 227 7.50 4.30 9.66
N ILE A 228 6.77 3.50 10.41
CA ILE A 228 6.24 2.23 9.91
C ILE A 228 4.88 2.54 9.29
N ALA A 229 4.67 2.14 8.04
CA ALA A 229 3.37 2.20 7.39
C ALA A 229 2.77 0.79 7.40
N ILE A 230 1.52 0.69 7.85
CA ILE A 230 0.80 -0.58 7.97
C ILE A 230 -0.52 -0.46 7.21
N GLY A 231 -0.90 -1.50 6.48
CA GLY A 231 -2.11 -1.48 5.66
C GLY A 231 -2.78 -2.82 5.50
N PHE A 232 -4.11 -2.78 5.34
CA PHE A 232 -4.93 -3.94 5.03
C PHE A 232 -4.74 -4.36 3.56
N ASN A 233 -4.37 -5.63 3.33
CA ASN A 233 -4.12 -6.17 2.00
C ASN A 233 -5.37 -6.79 1.42
N HIS A 234 -5.67 -6.47 0.16
CA HIS A 234 -6.75 -7.04 -0.65
C HIS A 234 -7.99 -7.53 0.15
N PRO A 235 -8.50 -6.71 1.09
CA PRO A 235 -9.48 -7.16 2.08
C PRO A 235 -10.82 -7.54 1.45
N LYS A 236 -11.51 -8.50 2.08
CA LYS A 236 -12.92 -8.83 1.84
C LYS A 236 -13.79 -8.15 2.89
N ASN A 237 -15.10 -8.15 2.67
CA ASN A 237 -16.04 -7.40 3.50
C ASN A 237 -16.05 -7.81 4.97
N ASP A 238 -15.86 -9.08 5.26
CA ASP A 238 -16.01 -9.72 6.59
C ASP A 238 -14.70 -10.14 7.26
N GLN A 239 -13.54 -9.79 6.65
CA GLN A 239 -12.24 -10.09 7.22
C GLN A 239 -11.91 -9.22 8.44
N TYR A 240 -10.79 -9.52 9.10
CA TYR A 240 -10.31 -8.81 10.29
C TYR A 240 -11.33 -8.83 11.44
N ASN A 241 -12.02 -9.98 11.63
CA ASN A 241 -13.10 -10.15 12.57
C ASN A 241 -14.23 -9.11 12.37
N ASP A 242 -14.70 -8.99 11.12
CA ASP A 242 -15.67 -7.98 10.71
C ASP A 242 -15.26 -6.54 11.12
N TRP A 243 -13.96 -6.26 11.07
CA TRP A 243 -13.37 -4.96 11.42
C TRP A 243 -13.50 -4.60 12.92
N ASP A 244 -13.91 -5.53 13.78
CA ASP A 244 -14.25 -5.27 15.19
C ASP A 244 -13.06 -5.27 16.16
N HIS A 245 -11.85 -5.63 15.73
CA HIS A 245 -10.63 -5.52 16.56
C HIS A 245 -10.14 -4.07 16.71
N LEU A 246 -11.04 -3.11 16.66
CA LEU A 246 -10.74 -1.69 16.73
C LEU A 246 -10.25 -1.30 18.12
N ASP A 247 -9.09 -0.68 18.18
CA ASP A 247 -8.47 -0.08 19.36
C ASP A 247 -7.89 1.26 18.94
N GLU A 248 -8.10 2.32 19.72
CA GLU A 248 -7.64 3.67 19.35
C GLU A 248 -6.13 3.75 19.03
N GLU A 249 -5.31 3.00 19.77
CA GLU A 249 -3.86 2.97 19.53
C GLU A 249 -3.53 2.21 18.24
N VAL A 250 -4.26 1.13 17.94
CA VAL A 250 -4.10 0.37 16.68
C VAL A 250 -4.55 1.18 15.47
N VAL A 251 -5.66 1.91 15.57
CA VAL A 251 -6.13 2.83 14.52
C VAL A 251 -5.07 3.88 14.16
N LYS A 252 -4.25 4.30 15.12
CA LYS A 252 -3.11 5.20 14.86
C LYS A 252 -1.95 4.51 14.12
N GLN A 253 -1.88 3.17 14.16
CA GLN A 253 -0.80 2.42 13.51
C GLN A 253 -1.15 2.01 12.09
N ILE A 254 -2.38 1.58 11.82
CA ILE A 254 -2.81 1.14 10.50
C ILE A 254 -3.36 2.34 9.71
N SER A 255 -2.82 2.56 8.52
CA SER A 255 -3.03 3.82 7.79
C SER A 255 -3.41 3.66 6.33
N THR A 256 -3.22 2.48 5.73
CA THR A 256 -3.52 2.26 4.31
C THR A 256 -4.45 1.05 4.09
N PHE A 257 -5.11 1.05 2.94
CA PHE A 257 -6.08 0.03 2.54
C PHE A 257 -5.93 -0.25 1.03
N GLU A 258 -5.70 -1.49 0.66
CA GLU A 258 -5.61 -1.88 -0.74
C GLU A 258 -6.98 -1.89 -1.41
N ILE A 259 -7.36 -0.76 -1.99
CA ILE A 259 -8.64 -0.62 -2.66
C ILE A 259 -8.72 -1.47 -3.94
N HIS A 260 -7.60 -1.66 -4.63
CA HIS A 260 -7.51 -2.59 -5.75
C HIS A 260 -6.14 -3.28 -5.81
N THR A 261 -6.15 -4.50 -6.37
CA THR A 261 -4.94 -5.27 -6.67
C THR A 261 -4.88 -5.50 -8.17
N ASN A 262 -3.75 -5.19 -8.80
CA ASN A 262 -3.51 -5.38 -10.23
C ASN A 262 -4.64 -4.81 -11.12
N PHE A 263 -5.13 -3.61 -10.80
CA PHE A 263 -6.21 -2.88 -11.51
C PHE A 263 -7.54 -3.64 -11.63
N LYS A 264 -7.81 -4.57 -10.73
CA LYS A 264 -9.11 -5.26 -10.63
C LYS A 264 -10.16 -4.32 -10.03
N THR A 265 -11.41 -4.79 -10.00
CA THR A 265 -12.54 -4.06 -9.39
C THR A 265 -12.19 -3.57 -7.99
N PRO A 266 -12.44 -2.29 -7.67
CA PRO A 266 -12.18 -1.75 -6.34
C PRO A 266 -13.00 -2.48 -5.27
N ARG A 267 -12.38 -2.67 -4.11
CA ARG A 267 -13.00 -3.25 -2.90
C ARG A 267 -13.74 -2.16 -2.12
N TRP A 268 -14.70 -1.55 -2.79
CA TRP A 268 -15.36 -0.35 -2.30
C TRP A 268 -16.15 -0.61 -1.03
N GLU A 269 -16.97 -1.65 -1.01
CA GLU A 269 -17.82 -2.00 0.11
C GLU A 269 -17.00 -2.30 1.38
N ALA A 270 -15.95 -3.13 1.26
CA ALA A 270 -15.04 -3.43 2.37
C ALA A 270 -14.35 -2.15 2.91
N TYR A 271 -13.96 -1.25 2.00
CA TYR A 271 -13.35 0.02 2.38
C TYR A 271 -14.30 0.90 3.18
N VAL A 272 -15.51 1.10 2.69
CA VAL A 272 -16.52 1.93 3.37
C VAL A 272 -16.94 1.29 4.70
N ARG A 273 -17.05 -0.05 4.74
CA ARG A 273 -17.34 -0.79 5.98
C ARG A 273 -16.26 -0.54 7.04
N ALA A 274 -14.99 -0.65 6.67
CA ALA A 274 -13.88 -0.33 7.58
C ALA A 274 -13.95 1.10 8.11
N LEU A 275 -14.26 2.09 7.25
CA LEU A 275 -14.42 3.48 7.65
C LEU A 275 -15.62 3.67 8.59
N ASN A 276 -16.75 3.03 8.31
CA ASN A 276 -17.96 3.07 9.17
C ASN A 276 -17.69 2.47 10.54
N LYS A 277 -16.86 1.43 10.63
CA LYS A 277 -16.42 0.83 11.89
C LYS A 277 -15.43 1.72 12.67
N GLY A 278 -14.88 2.77 12.07
CA GLY A 278 -14.02 3.75 12.74
C GLY A 278 -12.53 3.66 12.35
N TRP A 279 -12.16 2.76 11.44
CA TRP A 279 -10.80 2.73 10.90
C TRP A 279 -10.51 4.02 10.13
N LYS A 280 -9.28 4.52 10.27
CA LYS A 280 -8.81 5.73 9.57
C LYS A 280 -7.73 5.30 8.58
N VAL A 281 -8.13 4.92 7.39
CA VAL A 281 -7.24 4.39 6.36
C VAL A 281 -7.42 5.14 5.04
N SER A 282 -6.34 5.31 4.29
CA SER A 282 -6.37 5.86 2.94
C SER A 282 -6.20 4.77 1.90
N PRO A 283 -6.79 4.91 0.71
CA PRO A 283 -6.70 3.90 -0.32
C PRO A 283 -5.34 3.91 -1.01
N ILE A 284 -4.86 2.72 -1.35
CA ILE A 284 -3.72 2.46 -2.22
C ILE A 284 -4.11 1.44 -3.28
N GLY A 285 -3.49 1.51 -4.45
CA GLY A 285 -3.50 0.44 -5.43
C GLY A 285 -2.20 -0.34 -5.36
N VAL A 286 -2.23 -1.64 -5.59
CA VAL A 286 -1.04 -2.48 -5.53
C VAL A 286 -1.02 -3.52 -6.64
N TYR A 287 0.13 -4.15 -6.84
CA TYR A 287 0.21 -5.28 -7.75
C TYR A 287 0.02 -6.61 -7.04
N ASP A 288 0.55 -6.78 -5.82
CA ASP A 288 0.61 -8.09 -5.16
C ASP A 288 1.20 -9.13 -6.14
N ASN A 289 2.30 -8.75 -6.75
CA ASN A 289 2.90 -9.54 -7.82
C ASN A 289 3.88 -10.57 -7.28
N HIS A 290 3.76 -11.79 -7.81
CA HIS A 290 4.64 -12.92 -7.52
C HIS A 290 5.58 -13.23 -8.69
N SER A 291 5.68 -12.30 -9.66
CA SER A 291 6.60 -12.40 -10.78
C SER A 291 7.03 -11.02 -11.26
N ILE A 292 8.21 -10.94 -11.88
CA ILE A 292 8.76 -9.67 -12.39
C ILE A 292 8.06 -9.14 -13.64
N ASN A 293 7.29 -9.95 -14.35
CA ASN A 293 6.67 -9.55 -15.61
C ASN A 293 5.68 -8.40 -15.45
N VAL A 294 5.09 -8.24 -14.26
CA VAL A 294 4.14 -7.14 -14.01
C VAL A 294 4.83 -5.79 -14.07
N ILE A 295 5.99 -5.66 -13.40
CA ILE A 295 6.78 -4.42 -13.40
C ILE A 295 7.61 -4.25 -14.66
N ALA A 296 7.93 -5.33 -15.37
CA ALA A 296 8.61 -5.26 -16.66
C ALA A 296 7.69 -4.80 -17.81
N ASN A 297 6.38 -4.91 -17.64
CA ASN A 297 5.41 -4.50 -18.64
C ASN A 297 5.27 -2.97 -18.66
N LYS A 298 5.69 -2.33 -19.74
CA LYS A 298 5.63 -0.87 -19.92
C LYS A 298 4.19 -0.32 -19.96
N ASP A 299 3.21 -1.16 -20.26
CA ASP A 299 1.79 -0.79 -20.23
C ASP A 299 1.24 -0.74 -18.80
N LYS A 300 1.98 -1.27 -17.83
CA LYS A 300 1.69 -1.15 -16.40
C LYS A 300 2.38 0.08 -15.82
N PHE A 301 1.82 0.65 -14.80
CA PHE A 301 2.33 1.85 -14.15
C PHE A 301 2.08 1.80 -12.65
N PRO A 302 2.80 2.62 -11.86
CA PRO A 302 2.67 2.63 -10.40
C PRO A 302 1.23 2.89 -9.96
N PRO A 303 0.60 1.96 -9.22
CA PRO A 303 -0.81 2.08 -8.85
C PRO A 303 -1.06 2.90 -7.58
N THR A 304 -0.01 3.19 -6.80
CA THR A 304 -0.08 4.03 -5.58
C THR A 304 0.63 5.35 -5.82
N GLN A 305 0.00 6.42 -5.36
CA GLN A 305 0.63 7.73 -5.24
C GLN A 305 0.73 8.11 -3.75
N VAL A 306 1.86 8.69 -3.38
CA VAL A 306 2.15 9.17 -2.02
C VAL A 306 2.44 10.66 -2.08
N ILE A 307 1.72 11.45 -1.27
CA ILE A 307 1.86 12.91 -1.23
C ILE A 307 2.83 13.31 -0.12
N ALA A 308 4.04 13.67 -0.51
CA ALA A 308 5.13 13.99 0.40
C ALA A 308 5.91 15.22 -0.05
N PRO A 309 6.61 15.93 0.87
CA PRO A 309 7.39 17.12 0.50
C PRO A 309 8.68 16.76 -0.27
N LYS A 310 9.26 15.58 0.01
CA LYS A 310 10.52 15.14 -0.58
C LYS A 310 10.50 13.63 -0.83
N LEU A 311 11.24 13.20 -1.84
CA LEU A 311 11.47 11.78 -2.12
C LEU A 311 12.61 11.25 -1.23
N THR A 312 12.27 10.90 0.00
CA THR A 312 13.14 10.20 0.95
C THR A 312 12.35 9.10 1.64
N ARG A 313 13.03 8.11 2.19
CA ARG A 313 12.38 7.02 2.92
C ARG A 313 11.51 7.56 4.07
N GLU A 314 12.08 8.50 4.82
CA GLU A 314 11.42 9.12 5.97
C GLU A 314 10.11 9.81 5.56
N GLU A 315 10.14 10.59 4.49
CA GLU A 315 8.97 11.34 4.02
C GLU A 315 7.91 10.44 3.37
N ILE A 316 8.32 9.45 2.57
CA ILE A 316 7.40 8.50 1.94
C ILE A 316 6.69 7.67 3.01
N THR A 317 7.42 7.10 3.97
CA THR A 317 6.82 6.28 5.03
C THR A 317 5.98 7.11 6.00
N ARG A 318 6.39 8.35 6.29
CA ARG A 318 5.59 9.29 7.07
C ARG A 318 4.29 9.65 6.36
N ALA A 319 4.35 9.95 5.07
CA ALA A 319 3.17 10.27 4.29
C ALA A 319 2.17 9.09 4.21
N MET A 320 2.65 7.86 4.03
CA MET A 320 1.82 6.66 4.12
C MET A 320 1.17 6.53 5.51
N LYS A 321 1.95 6.72 6.59
CA LYS A 321 1.47 6.69 7.98
C LYS A 321 0.42 7.76 8.24
N GLU A 322 0.56 8.93 7.65
CA GLU A 322 -0.36 10.05 7.77
C GLU A 322 -1.48 10.01 6.73
N ARG A 323 -1.67 8.89 6.02
CA ARG A 323 -2.77 8.67 5.07
C ARG A 323 -2.77 9.63 3.88
N ARG A 324 -1.62 10.15 3.50
CA ARG A 324 -1.46 11.00 2.33
C ARG A 324 -1.18 10.14 1.08
N THR A 325 -2.13 9.26 0.76
CA THR A 325 -2.04 8.34 -0.38
C THR A 325 -3.33 8.33 -1.19
N TYR A 326 -3.22 7.94 -2.44
CA TYR A 326 -4.36 7.56 -3.25
C TYR A 326 -4.01 6.46 -4.25
N ALA A 327 -5.03 5.70 -4.65
CA ALA A 327 -4.94 4.70 -5.71
C ALA A 327 -5.23 5.35 -7.07
N THR A 328 -4.58 4.87 -8.13
CA THR A 328 -4.81 5.36 -9.49
C THR A 328 -4.79 4.25 -10.51
N TRP A 329 -5.55 4.43 -11.60
CA TRP A 329 -5.48 3.63 -12.82
C TRP A 329 -4.84 4.42 -13.98
N ILE A 330 -4.22 5.52 -13.67
CA ILE A 330 -3.63 6.46 -14.62
C ILE A 330 -2.19 6.73 -14.20
N ARG A 331 -1.27 6.69 -15.15
CA ARG A 331 0.17 6.85 -14.88
C ARG A 331 0.52 8.24 -14.36
N ASP A 332 0.07 9.25 -15.07
CA ASP A 332 0.55 10.62 -14.92
C ASP A 332 -0.60 11.54 -14.47
N VAL A 333 -1.20 11.19 -13.34
CA VAL A 333 -2.17 12.02 -12.64
C VAL A 333 -1.64 12.37 -11.25
N GLU A 334 -1.66 13.65 -10.93
CA GLU A 334 -1.40 14.15 -9.59
C GLU A 334 -2.66 14.81 -9.05
N ILE A 335 -3.13 14.34 -7.90
CA ILE A 335 -4.17 15.04 -7.16
C ILE A 335 -3.70 15.34 -5.75
N LYS A 336 -4.02 16.53 -5.30
CA LYS A 336 -3.84 16.98 -3.92
C LYS A 336 -5.09 17.73 -3.50
N TYR A 337 -5.51 17.58 -2.27
CA TYR A 337 -6.57 18.41 -1.72
C TYR A 337 -6.33 18.72 -0.24
N ALA A 338 -6.94 19.81 0.18
CA ALA A 338 -7.02 20.20 1.58
C ALA A 338 -8.47 20.52 1.94
N VAL A 339 -8.83 20.34 3.22
CA VAL A 339 -10.12 20.76 3.76
C VAL A 339 -9.87 21.63 4.98
N ASN A 340 -10.46 22.83 4.99
CA ASN A 340 -10.21 23.86 6.01
C ASN A 340 -8.70 24.08 6.24
N GLY A 341 -7.91 24.10 5.15
CA GLY A 341 -6.47 24.28 5.17
C GLY A 341 -5.65 23.05 5.61
N ASN A 342 -6.27 21.90 5.90
CA ASN A 342 -5.57 20.68 6.30
C ASN A 342 -5.45 19.74 5.12
N ILE A 343 -4.23 19.25 4.88
CA ILE A 343 -3.92 18.32 3.78
C ILE A 343 -4.68 17.00 3.92
N MET A 344 -5.00 16.36 2.79
CA MET A 344 -5.57 15.01 2.74
C MET A 344 -4.90 14.04 3.72
N GLY A 345 -5.66 13.09 4.26
CA GLY A 345 -5.23 12.16 5.30
C GLY A 345 -5.32 12.70 6.72
N SER A 346 -5.54 14.00 6.88
CA SER A 346 -5.71 14.64 8.20
C SER A 346 -7.02 14.22 8.89
N THR A 347 -7.00 14.25 10.22
CA THR A 347 -8.22 14.25 11.03
C THR A 347 -8.52 15.68 11.43
N ILE A 348 -9.67 16.20 11.05
CA ILE A 348 -10.10 17.57 11.32
C ILE A 348 -11.25 17.63 12.33
N GLN A 349 -11.41 18.77 12.93
CA GLN A 349 -12.54 19.00 13.81
C GLN A 349 -13.83 19.14 13.01
N LYS A 350 -14.97 18.73 13.63
CA LYS A 350 -16.30 18.92 13.06
C LYS A 350 -16.58 20.38 12.84
N SER A 351 -17.20 20.69 11.71
CA SER A 351 -17.57 22.03 11.29
C SER A 351 -18.93 22.00 10.60
N ASP A 352 -19.64 23.11 10.59
CA ASP A 352 -20.89 23.26 9.82
C ASP A 352 -20.59 23.44 8.31
N ALA A 353 -19.36 23.81 7.96
CA ALA A 353 -18.91 23.97 6.58
C ALA A 353 -17.47 23.49 6.40
N TYR A 354 -17.20 22.83 5.30
CA TYR A 354 -15.91 22.30 4.88
C TYR A 354 -15.47 22.97 3.59
N GLN A 355 -14.42 23.78 3.67
CA GLN A 355 -13.84 24.46 2.51
C GLN A 355 -12.79 23.54 1.88
N PHE A 356 -13.08 23.02 0.70
CA PHE A 356 -12.14 22.23 -0.07
C PHE A 356 -11.23 23.10 -0.92
N GLU A 357 -10.01 22.67 -1.09
CA GLU A 357 -9.10 23.12 -2.13
C GLU A 357 -8.56 21.87 -2.83
N ILE A 358 -8.95 21.68 -4.09
CA ILE A 358 -8.59 20.51 -4.90
C ILE A 358 -7.74 20.95 -6.07
N VAL A 359 -6.58 20.35 -6.24
CA VAL A 359 -5.69 20.55 -7.39
C VAL A 359 -5.46 19.20 -8.06
N LEU A 360 -5.77 19.13 -9.36
CA LEU A 360 -5.50 17.97 -10.19
C LEU A 360 -4.66 18.38 -11.39
N ASN A 361 -3.60 17.63 -11.65
CA ASN A 361 -2.79 17.76 -12.85
C ASN A 361 -2.66 16.38 -13.52
N SER A 362 -2.72 16.34 -14.85
CA SER A 362 -2.50 15.15 -15.66
C SER A 362 -1.70 15.48 -16.91
N ASN A 363 -1.28 14.46 -17.65
CA ASN A 363 -0.52 14.66 -18.87
C ASN A 363 -1.43 15.18 -20.01
N PRO A 364 -1.25 16.43 -20.47
CA PRO A 364 -2.09 16.99 -21.54
C PRO A 364 -1.88 16.30 -22.89
N ALA A 365 -0.76 15.62 -23.09
CA ALA A 365 -0.48 14.88 -24.32
C ALA A 365 -1.25 13.56 -24.42
N ASN A 366 -1.86 13.09 -23.32
CA ASN A 366 -2.72 11.92 -23.31
C ASN A 366 -4.13 12.28 -22.85
N PRO A 367 -5.07 12.53 -23.76
CA PRO A 367 -6.45 12.87 -23.40
C PRO A 367 -7.16 11.84 -22.52
N ALA A 368 -6.73 10.56 -22.58
CA ALA A 368 -7.29 9.51 -21.72
C ALA A 368 -6.93 9.69 -20.24
N ASP A 369 -5.89 10.44 -19.92
CA ASP A 369 -5.46 10.75 -18.55
C ASP A 369 -6.11 12.04 -18.02
N CYS A 370 -6.84 12.78 -18.84
CA CYS A 370 -7.50 14.01 -18.43
C CYS A 370 -8.80 13.74 -17.69
N ALA A 371 -9.08 14.56 -16.69
CA ALA A 371 -10.30 14.44 -15.90
C ALA A 371 -11.53 14.90 -16.69
N LYS A 372 -12.60 14.11 -16.62
CA LYS A 372 -13.94 14.47 -17.12
C LYS A 372 -14.89 14.81 -16.00
N ARG A 373 -14.59 14.39 -14.79
CA ARG A 373 -15.43 14.62 -13.62
C ARG A 373 -14.60 14.53 -12.33
N ILE A 374 -14.92 15.37 -11.36
CA ILE A 374 -14.46 15.25 -9.99
C ILE A 374 -15.69 15.19 -9.09
N GLN A 375 -15.71 14.27 -8.14
CA GLN A 375 -16.75 14.10 -7.15
C GLN A 375 -16.17 14.17 -5.74
N ILE A 376 -16.91 14.78 -4.82
CA ILE A 376 -16.66 14.69 -3.38
C ILE A 376 -17.70 13.76 -2.80
N LEU A 377 -17.23 12.72 -2.11
CA LEU A 377 -18.09 11.74 -1.47
C LEU A 377 -17.96 11.84 0.05
N LYS A 378 -19.02 11.45 0.75
CA LYS A 378 -19.01 11.28 2.21
C LYS A 378 -19.68 9.97 2.62
N ASN A 379 -19.61 9.65 3.91
CA ASN A 379 -20.36 8.53 4.48
C ASN A 379 -21.86 8.60 4.15
N HIS A 380 -22.47 7.43 3.92
CA HIS A 380 -23.91 7.34 3.73
C HIS A 380 -24.65 7.77 5.01
N PRO A 381 -25.68 8.65 4.95
CA PRO A 381 -26.38 9.17 6.14
C PRO A 381 -26.99 8.06 7.01
N GLN A 382 -27.40 6.96 6.42
CA GLN A 382 -28.00 5.80 7.11
C GLN A 382 -26.96 4.76 7.57
N GLY A 383 -25.65 5.06 7.50
CA GLY A 383 -24.59 4.13 7.92
C GLY A 383 -24.43 2.88 7.03
N LYS A 384 -24.91 2.91 5.79
CA LYS A 384 -24.68 1.82 4.81
C LYS A 384 -23.20 1.79 4.41
N ASP A 385 -22.74 0.62 3.99
CA ASP A 385 -21.39 0.41 3.47
C ASP A 385 -21.27 0.93 2.01
N ASP A 386 -21.67 2.16 1.83
CA ASP A 386 -21.66 2.94 0.60
C ASP A 386 -21.41 4.42 0.92
N MET A 387 -21.11 5.21 -0.08
CA MET A 387 -20.88 6.65 0.02
C MET A 387 -21.84 7.41 -0.87
N VAL A 388 -22.15 8.65 -0.49
CA VAL A 388 -22.98 9.55 -1.28
C VAL A 388 -22.17 10.70 -1.83
N VAL A 389 -22.44 11.09 -3.08
CA VAL A 389 -21.87 12.26 -3.71
C VAL A 389 -22.53 13.48 -3.09
N VAL A 390 -21.72 14.41 -2.57
CA VAL A 390 -22.18 15.65 -1.97
C VAL A 390 -21.90 16.86 -2.84
N GLU A 391 -20.93 16.75 -3.76
CA GLU A 391 -20.60 17.80 -4.71
C GLU A 391 -19.91 17.20 -5.93
N GLU A 392 -20.12 17.76 -7.09
CA GLU A 392 -19.59 17.26 -8.36
C GLU A 392 -19.30 18.41 -9.33
N ILE A 393 -18.23 18.27 -10.10
CA ILE A 393 -17.94 19.11 -11.25
C ILE A 393 -17.63 18.23 -12.47
N ASN A 394 -18.28 18.54 -13.60
CA ASN A 394 -18.09 17.87 -14.88
C ASN A 394 -17.34 18.82 -15.84
N PHE A 395 -16.58 18.27 -16.76
CA PHE A 395 -15.83 18.99 -17.77
C PHE A 395 -16.22 18.51 -19.17
N ASP A 396 -16.64 19.41 -20.02
CA ASP A 396 -16.98 19.10 -21.43
C ASP A 396 -15.73 18.73 -22.22
N ASP A 397 -14.62 19.44 -21.97
CA ASP A 397 -13.31 19.15 -22.54
C ASP A 397 -12.44 18.35 -21.56
N ASN A 398 -11.46 17.64 -22.11
CA ASN A 398 -10.45 16.96 -21.30
C ASN A 398 -9.58 18.01 -20.58
N LYS A 399 -9.71 18.10 -19.25
CA LYS A 399 -8.93 19.04 -18.43
C LYS A 399 -7.70 18.34 -17.86
N SER A 400 -6.52 18.86 -18.16
CA SER A 400 -5.24 18.39 -17.61
C SER A 400 -4.77 19.15 -16.36
N ALA A 401 -5.31 20.35 -16.13
CA ALA A 401 -5.03 21.16 -14.94
C ALA A 401 -6.32 21.74 -14.39
N ILE A 402 -6.64 21.41 -13.15
CA ILE A 402 -7.88 21.80 -12.48
C ILE A 402 -7.53 22.37 -11.11
N SER A 403 -8.16 23.51 -10.77
CA SER A 403 -8.22 24.02 -9.41
C SER A 403 -9.70 24.23 -9.07
N TRP A 404 -10.19 23.55 -8.04
CA TRP A 404 -11.60 23.61 -7.65
C TRP A 404 -11.71 23.81 -6.15
N LYS A 405 -12.55 24.77 -5.71
CA LYS A 405 -12.66 25.19 -4.30
C LYS A 405 -14.13 25.22 -3.83
N PRO A 406 -14.81 24.05 -3.75
CA PRO A 406 -16.19 24.03 -3.26
C PRO A 406 -16.27 24.17 -1.74
N VAL A 407 -17.44 24.56 -1.27
CA VAL A 407 -17.78 24.60 0.15
C VAL A 407 -18.96 23.65 0.42
N ILE A 408 -18.70 22.62 1.21
CA ILE A 408 -19.72 21.63 1.58
C ILE A 408 -20.30 22.00 2.95
N LYS A 409 -21.60 22.27 2.98
CA LYS A 409 -22.33 22.50 4.23
C LYS A 409 -22.93 21.18 4.71
N ASP A 410 -22.29 20.52 5.65
CA ASP A 410 -22.72 19.22 6.16
C ASP A 410 -22.19 18.98 7.58
N LYS A 411 -23.09 19.10 8.55
CA LYS A 411 -22.76 18.87 9.96
C LYS A 411 -22.68 17.38 10.36
N ASP A 412 -23.12 16.46 9.48
CA ASP A 412 -23.27 15.04 9.81
C ASP A 412 -22.18 14.18 9.12
N ALA A 413 -21.28 14.79 8.36
CA ALA A 413 -20.17 14.08 7.75
C ALA A 413 -19.23 13.52 8.83
N LYS A 414 -18.84 12.25 8.64
CA LYS A 414 -17.84 11.55 9.47
C LYS A 414 -16.50 11.47 8.75
N PHE A 415 -16.54 11.43 7.42
CA PHE A 415 -15.39 11.43 6.53
C PHE A 415 -15.81 11.90 5.13
N PHE A 416 -14.83 12.33 4.36
CA PHE A 416 -14.95 12.63 2.94
C PHE A 416 -13.96 11.82 2.14
#